data_05480ba4dbbb0bd3cb78bf831690cb99
#
_entry.id   05480ba4dbbb0bd3cb78bf831690cb99
#
_cell.length_a   1.000
_cell.length_b   1.000
_cell.length_c   1.000
_cell.angle_alpha   90.00
_cell.angle_beta   90.00
_cell.angle_gamma   90.00
#
_symmetry.space_group_name_H-M   'P 1'
#
loop_
_entity.id
_entity.type
_entity.pdbx_description
1 polymer ?
#
loop_
_entity_poly.entity_id
_entity_poly.type
_entity_poly.pdbx_seq_one_letter_code
_entity_poly.pdbx_strand_id
1 'polypeptide(L)'
;LRRLFEHEPNERFPVFIINYLPPAGSSIVHPHMQILVRESPFFLVKLLLEKSEEYYLRSGSSYWSNLLNIEKSGERYLFSENGVEWMVPFAPLRGIAEVQAIIPGRSNLLELRNEEIQGIASGLSKILKFYHHESLLCFNVILISGPLDRHLEYFDVNLRIMARPGLQGIGFTDAWALPYFLWDGEAVEEPEKLAERIKTFLSEDENTLKSGI
;
A
#
# COMPACT_ATOMS: atom_id res chain seq x y z
N LEU A 1 -19.36 2.62 -1.15
CA LEU A 1 -18.85 2.45 -2.51
C LEU A 1 -19.89 1.75 -3.40
N ARG A 2 -20.43 0.57 -3.02
CA ARG A 2 -21.44 -0.17 -3.82
C ARG A 2 -22.64 0.71 -4.19
N ARG A 3 -23.26 1.40 -3.24
CA ARG A 3 -24.38 2.31 -3.49
C ARG A 3 -24.00 3.47 -4.43
N LEU A 4 -22.80 4.01 -4.33
CA LEU A 4 -22.31 5.05 -5.24
C LEU A 4 -22.24 4.51 -6.67
N PHE A 5 -21.64 3.34 -6.86
CA PHE A 5 -21.51 2.73 -8.18
C PHE A 5 -22.86 2.33 -8.80
N GLU A 6 -23.84 1.93 -8.00
CA GLU A 6 -25.21 1.64 -8.45
C GLU A 6 -25.92 2.89 -8.99
N HIS A 7 -25.61 4.08 -8.47
CA HIS A 7 -26.22 5.35 -8.90
C HIS A 7 -25.42 6.04 -10.01
N GLU A 8 -24.08 5.86 -10.00
CA GLU A 8 -23.14 6.50 -10.93
C GLU A 8 -22.22 5.43 -11.57
N PRO A 9 -22.74 4.58 -12.47
CA PRO A 9 -22.00 3.41 -12.99
C PRO A 9 -20.80 3.78 -13.87
N ASN A 10 -20.70 5.01 -14.33
CA ASN A 10 -19.51 5.53 -15.03
C ASN A 10 -18.34 5.79 -14.09
N GLU A 11 -18.61 6.10 -12.81
CA GLU A 11 -17.64 6.34 -11.76
C GLU A 11 -17.09 5.00 -11.22
N ARG A 12 -16.11 4.40 -11.92
CA ARG A 12 -15.69 3.01 -11.71
C ARG A 12 -14.24 2.80 -11.30
N PHE A 13 -13.42 3.86 -11.24
CA PHE A 13 -12.01 3.75 -10.83
C PHE A 13 -11.81 4.41 -9.45
N PRO A 14 -12.04 3.66 -8.36
CA PRO A 14 -11.83 4.18 -7.01
C PRO A 14 -10.37 4.09 -6.60
N VAL A 15 -9.97 5.03 -5.76
CA VAL A 15 -8.81 4.91 -4.88
C VAL A 15 -9.22 5.33 -3.48
N PHE A 16 -8.67 4.66 -2.49
CA PHE A 16 -8.84 5.02 -1.09
C PHE A 16 -7.53 5.60 -0.58
N ILE A 17 -7.57 6.75 0.09
CA ILE A 17 -6.37 7.44 0.55
C ILE A 17 -6.49 7.88 2.01
N ILE A 18 -5.35 7.87 2.71
CA ILE A 18 -5.15 8.50 4.01
C ILE A 18 -3.94 9.41 3.90
N ASN A 19 -4.12 10.67 4.30
CA ASN A 19 -3.02 11.60 4.51
C ASN A 19 -3.01 11.94 6.00
N TYR A 20 -1.97 11.52 6.73
CA TYR A 20 -1.91 11.72 8.17
C TYR A 20 -0.88 12.78 8.54
N LEU A 21 -1.35 13.88 9.14
CA LEU A 21 -0.64 15.09 9.53
C LEU A 21 -0.17 15.96 8.34
N PRO A 22 0.12 17.26 8.58
CA PRO A 22 0.47 18.21 7.52
C PRO A 22 1.68 17.82 6.66
N PRO A 23 2.78 17.22 7.16
CA PRO A 23 3.86 16.77 6.30
C PRO A 23 3.44 15.72 5.25
N ALA A 24 2.38 14.95 5.53
CA ALA A 24 1.78 14.01 4.59
C ALA A 24 0.68 14.63 3.71
N GLY A 25 0.49 15.96 3.75
CA GLY A 25 -0.48 16.69 2.94
C GLY A 25 -1.89 16.77 3.54
N SER A 26 -2.06 16.44 4.82
CA SER A 26 -3.35 16.65 5.49
C SER A 26 -3.57 18.13 5.82
N SER A 27 -4.73 18.67 5.46
CA SER A 27 -5.13 20.03 5.83
C SER A 27 -5.67 20.14 7.26
N ILE A 28 -5.98 19.00 7.89
CA ILE A 28 -6.52 18.93 9.25
C ILE A 28 -5.77 17.87 10.06
N VAL A 29 -5.61 18.10 11.36
CA VAL A 29 -4.90 17.16 12.27
C VAL A 29 -5.81 16.01 12.72
N HIS A 30 -7.03 15.95 12.26
CA HIS A 30 -7.99 14.88 12.54
C HIS A 30 -7.77 13.69 11.60
N PRO A 31 -7.58 12.45 12.08
CA PRO A 31 -7.49 11.28 11.21
C PRO A 31 -8.73 11.12 10.34
N HIS A 32 -8.55 11.11 9.04
CA HIS A 32 -9.65 10.92 8.10
C HIS A 32 -9.20 10.12 6.87
N MET A 33 -10.17 9.50 6.25
CA MET A 33 -10.00 8.68 5.06
C MET A 33 -10.86 9.25 3.93
N GLN A 34 -10.34 9.21 2.72
CA GLN A 34 -11.02 9.71 1.53
C GLN A 34 -11.13 8.61 0.49
N ILE A 35 -12.27 8.53 -0.18
CA ILE A 35 -12.45 7.70 -1.37
C ILE A 35 -12.67 8.65 -2.53
N LEU A 36 -11.79 8.57 -3.53
CA LEU A 36 -11.93 9.30 -4.77
C LEU A 36 -12.33 8.30 -5.86
N VAL A 37 -13.38 8.63 -6.62
CA VAL A 37 -13.86 7.78 -7.70
C VAL A 37 -13.90 8.61 -8.99
N ARG A 38 -13.54 8.01 -10.12
CA ARG A 38 -13.49 8.68 -11.43
C ARG A 38 -13.98 7.75 -12.53
N GLU A 39 -14.44 8.34 -13.63
CA GLU A 39 -14.76 7.62 -14.87
C GLU A 39 -13.53 6.99 -15.52
N SER A 40 -12.38 7.65 -15.42
CA SER A 40 -11.09 7.18 -15.96
C SER A 40 -10.08 6.94 -14.84
N PRO A 41 -9.18 5.96 -14.97
CA PRO A 41 -8.20 5.66 -13.94
C PRO A 41 -7.25 6.83 -13.70
N PHE A 42 -6.79 6.97 -12.45
CA PHE A 42 -5.66 7.83 -12.13
C PHE A 42 -4.41 7.35 -12.88
N PHE A 43 -3.48 8.26 -13.16
CA PHE A 43 -2.34 7.94 -14.02
C PHE A 43 -1.56 6.68 -13.59
N LEU A 44 -1.16 6.58 -12.32
CA LEU A 44 -0.46 5.41 -11.82
C LEU A 44 -1.32 4.14 -11.91
N VAL A 45 -2.61 4.25 -11.60
CA VAL A 45 -3.56 3.12 -11.70
C VAL A 45 -3.65 2.64 -13.14
N LYS A 46 -3.76 3.58 -14.10
CA LYS A 46 -3.75 3.28 -15.54
C LYS A 46 -2.49 2.51 -15.95
N LEU A 47 -1.32 3.03 -15.55
CA LEU A 47 -0.03 2.41 -15.85
C LEU A 47 0.07 0.99 -15.27
N LEU A 48 -0.34 0.81 -14.01
CA LEU A 48 -0.34 -0.51 -13.37
C LEU A 48 -1.28 -1.49 -14.07
N LEU A 49 -2.49 -1.05 -14.47
CA LEU A 49 -3.44 -1.88 -15.21
C LEU A 49 -2.86 -2.29 -16.57
N GLU A 50 -2.37 -1.33 -17.36
CA GLU A 50 -1.79 -1.57 -18.67
C GLU A 50 -0.58 -2.51 -18.61
N LYS A 51 0.33 -2.30 -17.65
CA LYS A 51 1.52 -3.15 -17.51
C LYS A 51 1.22 -4.54 -16.95
N SER A 52 0.23 -4.66 -16.08
CA SER A 52 -0.25 -5.96 -15.59
C SER A 52 -0.90 -6.76 -16.71
N GLU A 53 -1.70 -6.12 -17.56
CA GLU A 53 -2.31 -6.75 -18.73
C GLU A 53 -1.27 -7.18 -19.77
N GLU A 54 -0.32 -6.29 -20.09
CA GLU A 54 0.80 -6.60 -21.01
C GLU A 54 1.61 -7.81 -20.52
N TYR A 55 1.89 -7.85 -19.22
CA TYR A 55 2.58 -8.97 -18.58
C TYR A 55 1.77 -10.27 -18.72
N TYR A 56 0.48 -10.22 -18.41
CA TYR A 56 -0.43 -11.35 -18.47
C TYR A 56 -0.53 -11.92 -19.90
N LEU A 57 -0.70 -11.06 -20.90
CA LEU A 57 -0.77 -11.46 -22.31
C LEU A 57 0.52 -12.13 -22.79
N ARG A 58 1.67 -11.71 -22.26
CA ARG A 58 2.97 -12.26 -22.64
C ARG A 58 3.33 -13.56 -21.90
N SER A 59 2.99 -13.66 -20.61
CA SER A 59 3.42 -14.76 -19.73
C SER A 59 2.35 -15.81 -19.47
N GLY A 60 1.07 -15.52 -19.73
CA GLY A 60 -0.06 -16.38 -19.41
C GLY A 60 -0.40 -16.42 -17.91
N SER A 61 0.19 -15.53 -17.08
CA SER A 61 -0.01 -15.52 -15.63
C SER A 61 -0.01 -14.09 -15.08
N SER A 62 -0.69 -13.87 -13.94
CA SER A 62 -0.70 -12.56 -13.29
C SER A 62 0.69 -12.18 -12.76
N TYR A 63 1.09 -10.93 -13.02
CA TYR A 63 2.29 -10.34 -12.41
C TYR A 63 2.24 -10.40 -10.87
N TRP A 64 1.10 -10.10 -10.29
CA TRP A 64 0.91 -10.03 -8.83
C TRP A 64 1.06 -11.41 -8.18
N SER A 65 0.50 -12.45 -8.81
CA SER A 65 0.66 -13.83 -8.35
C SER A 65 2.12 -14.29 -8.44
N ASN A 66 2.81 -13.98 -9.54
CA ASN A 66 4.22 -14.33 -9.71
C ASN A 66 5.11 -13.57 -8.72
N LEU A 67 4.85 -12.27 -8.51
CA LEU A 67 5.53 -11.47 -7.50
C LEU A 67 5.39 -12.11 -6.12
N LEU A 68 4.17 -12.43 -5.69
CA LEU A 68 3.92 -13.06 -4.39
C LEU A 68 4.63 -14.40 -4.24
N ASN A 69 4.64 -15.23 -5.27
CA ASN A 69 5.33 -16.52 -5.23
C ASN A 69 6.83 -16.38 -5.01
N ILE A 70 7.44 -15.35 -5.59
CA ILE A 70 8.86 -15.04 -5.41
C ILE A 70 9.10 -14.45 -4.01
N GLU A 71 8.33 -13.44 -3.64
CA GLU A 71 8.54 -12.70 -2.38
C GLU A 71 8.29 -13.56 -1.15
N LYS A 72 7.32 -14.48 -1.17
CA LYS A 72 7.01 -15.36 -0.02
C LYS A 72 8.20 -16.20 0.45
N SER A 73 9.15 -16.49 -0.43
CA SER A 73 10.40 -17.19 -0.10
C SER A 73 11.57 -16.22 0.12
N GLY A 74 11.36 -14.92 -0.05
CA GLY A 74 12.40 -13.89 0.00
C GLY A 74 12.48 -13.16 1.34
N GLU A 75 13.48 -12.30 1.44
CA GLU A 75 13.77 -11.52 2.65
C GLU A 75 12.77 -10.38 2.87
N ARG A 76 12.16 -9.85 1.79
CA ARG A 76 11.23 -8.70 1.84
C ARG A 76 9.81 -9.05 2.25
N TYR A 77 9.42 -10.31 2.19
CA TYR A 77 8.11 -10.75 2.68
C TYR A 77 8.02 -10.61 4.20
N LEU A 78 6.92 -10.02 4.69
CA LEU A 78 6.73 -9.73 6.12
C LEU A 78 5.82 -10.77 6.79
N PHE A 79 4.56 -10.81 6.37
CA PHE A 79 3.55 -11.70 6.96
C PHE A 79 2.29 -11.79 6.07
N SER A 80 1.45 -12.78 6.36
CA SER A 80 0.08 -12.88 5.86
C SER A 80 -0.90 -12.58 6.99
N GLU A 81 -1.96 -11.83 6.68
CA GLU A 81 -3.00 -11.47 7.63
C GLU A 81 -4.38 -11.58 6.97
N ASN A 82 -5.17 -12.61 7.36
CA ASN A 82 -6.52 -12.83 6.82
C ASN A 82 -6.61 -12.75 5.27
N GLY A 83 -5.66 -13.38 4.59
CA GLY A 83 -5.61 -13.41 3.12
C GLY A 83 -5.00 -12.17 2.46
N VAL A 84 -4.47 -11.23 3.23
CA VAL A 84 -3.71 -10.08 2.76
C VAL A 84 -2.22 -10.33 2.97
N GLU A 85 -1.43 -10.18 1.92
CA GLU A 85 0.00 -10.49 1.90
C GLU A 85 0.82 -9.21 2.00
N TRP A 86 1.64 -9.10 3.03
CA TRP A 86 2.41 -7.89 3.36
C TRP A 86 3.90 -8.08 3.08
N MET A 87 4.51 -7.10 2.42
CA MET A 87 5.92 -7.12 2.03
C MET A 87 6.51 -5.71 1.94
N VAL A 88 7.82 -5.61 1.98
CA VAL A 88 8.55 -4.43 1.52
C VAL A 88 8.72 -4.55 0.02
N PRO A 89 8.29 -3.56 -0.81
CA PRO A 89 8.43 -3.65 -2.25
C PRO A 89 9.91 -3.61 -2.68
N PHE A 90 10.26 -4.43 -3.68
CA PHE A 90 11.60 -4.39 -4.30
C PHE A 90 11.92 -3.00 -4.88
N ALA A 91 10.94 -2.39 -5.49
CA ALA A 91 11.05 -1.04 -6.07
C ALA A 91 10.06 -0.11 -5.34
N PRO A 92 10.46 0.51 -4.24
CA PRO A 92 9.64 1.51 -3.57
C PRO A 92 9.40 2.69 -4.50
N LEU A 93 8.18 3.25 -4.44
CA LEU A 93 7.81 4.38 -5.30
C LEU A 93 8.50 5.65 -4.84
N ARG A 94 8.47 5.91 -3.54
CA ARG A 94 9.11 7.06 -2.88
C ARG A 94 8.82 7.05 -1.37
N GLY A 95 9.38 8.01 -0.66
CA GLY A 95 9.16 8.16 0.78
C GLY A 95 10.09 7.31 1.62
N ILE A 96 9.74 7.14 2.88
CA ILE A 96 10.53 6.42 3.87
C ILE A 96 9.74 5.19 4.30
N ALA A 97 10.42 4.06 4.47
CA ALA A 97 9.85 2.83 5.00
C ALA A 97 8.56 2.38 4.29
N GLU A 98 8.57 2.39 2.95
CA GLU A 98 7.40 1.96 2.18
C GLU A 98 7.11 0.48 2.38
N VAL A 99 5.84 0.15 2.67
CA VAL A 99 5.34 -1.22 2.77
C VAL A 99 4.18 -1.39 1.81
N GLN A 100 4.10 -2.55 1.18
CA GLN A 100 3.05 -2.93 0.25
C GLN A 100 2.25 -4.11 0.79
N ALA A 101 0.93 -4.08 0.57
CA ALA A 101 0.08 -5.24 0.76
C ALA A 101 -0.63 -5.59 -0.55
N ILE A 102 -0.82 -6.87 -0.82
CA ILE A 102 -1.54 -7.39 -1.99
C ILE A 102 -2.67 -8.27 -1.49
N ILE A 103 -3.84 -8.15 -2.11
CA ILE A 103 -5.01 -8.97 -1.83
C ILE A 103 -5.23 -9.93 -3.00
N PRO A 104 -4.67 -11.15 -2.95
CA PRO A 104 -4.67 -12.08 -4.08
C PRO A 104 -6.07 -12.45 -4.54
N GLY A 105 -6.29 -12.45 -5.86
CA GLY A 105 -7.56 -12.82 -6.47
C GLY A 105 -8.69 -11.83 -6.24
N ARG A 106 -8.40 -10.59 -5.84
CA ARG A 106 -9.34 -9.49 -5.74
C ARG A 106 -8.91 -8.36 -6.65
N SER A 107 -9.61 -8.16 -7.75
CA SER A 107 -9.22 -7.15 -8.73
C SER A 107 -9.79 -5.76 -8.44
N ASN A 108 -10.85 -5.68 -7.63
CA ASN A 108 -11.48 -4.41 -7.26
C ASN A 108 -12.05 -4.42 -5.84
N LEU A 109 -12.36 -3.23 -5.32
CA LEU A 109 -12.82 -3.06 -3.93
C LEU A 109 -14.20 -3.68 -3.63
N LEU A 110 -15.04 -3.95 -4.64
CA LEU A 110 -16.34 -4.60 -4.43
C LEU A 110 -16.21 -6.11 -4.21
N GLU A 111 -15.07 -6.69 -4.57
CA GLU A 111 -14.78 -8.11 -4.38
C GLU A 111 -14.22 -8.43 -3.00
N LEU A 112 -13.80 -7.42 -2.23
CA LEU A 112 -13.23 -7.62 -0.90
C LEU A 112 -14.27 -8.21 0.06
N ARG A 113 -13.83 -9.22 0.81
CA ARG A 113 -14.60 -9.85 1.89
C ARG A 113 -14.28 -9.19 3.23
N ASN A 114 -15.12 -9.41 4.21
CA ASN A 114 -14.91 -8.88 5.56
C ASN A 114 -13.57 -9.34 6.17
N GLU A 115 -13.14 -10.57 5.90
CA GLU A 115 -11.87 -11.12 6.37
C GLU A 115 -10.68 -10.33 5.80
N GLU A 116 -10.69 -10.03 4.50
CA GLU A 116 -9.63 -9.27 3.84
C GLU A 116 -9.62 -7.80 4.32
N ILE A 117 -10.80 -7.22 4.58
CA ILE A 117 -10.89 -5.88 5.19
C ILE A 117 -10.29 -5.88 6.60
N GLN A 118 -10.53 -6.92 7.40
CA GLN A 118 -9.89 -7.09 8.71
C GLN A 118 -8.38 -7.29 8.57
N GLY A 119 -7.93 -8.07 7.56
CA GLY A 119 -6.51 -8.25 7.24
C GLY A 119 -5.80 -6.96 6.86
N ILE A 120 -6.47 -6.08 6.11
CA ILE A 120 -5.96 -4.73 5.83
C ILE A 120 -5.85 -3.93 7.12
N ALA A 121 -6.89 -3.92 7.95
CA ALA A 121 -6.91 -3.11 9.18
C ALA A 121 -5.88 -3.59 10.21
N SER A 122 -5.78 -4.90 10.45
CA SER A 122 -4.81 -5.47 11.40
C SER A 122 -3.37 -5.33 10.89
N GLY A 123 -3.13 -5.56 9.60
CA GLY A 123 -1.81 -5.36 9.02
C GLY A 123 -1.36 -3.90 9.05
N LEU A 124 -2.25 -2.96 8.70
CA LEU A 124 -1.96 -1.53 8.88
C LEU A 124 -1.64 -1.19 10.33
N SER A 125 -2.37 -1.75 11.29
CA SER A 125 -2.09 -1.52 12.72
C SER A 125 -0.68 -1.99 13.10
N LYS A 126 -0.22 -3.14 12.60
CA LYS A 126 1.15 -3.64 12.82
C LYS A 126 2.20 -2.68 12.25
N ILE A 127 2.01 -2.22 11.02
CA ILE A 127 2.95 -1.29 10.38
C ILE A 127 2.94 0.09 11.07
N LEU A 128 1.78 0.60 11.49
CA LEU A 128 1.68 1.86 12.22
C LEU A 128 2.33 1.80 13.60
N LYS A 129 2.28 0.66 14.30
CA LYS A 129 3.04 0.45 15.53
C LYS A 129 4.55 0.51 15.27
N PHE A 130 5.03 -0.15 14.21
CA PHE A 130 6.42 -0.05 13.79
C PHE A 130 6.80 1.40 13.46
N TYR A 131 5.97 2.14 12.71
CA TYR A 131 6.22 3.55 12.42
C TYR A 131 6.29 4.40 13.70
N HIS A 132 5.40 4.14 14.66
CA HIS A 132 5.43 4.83 15.96
C HIS A 132 6.73 4.53 16.72
N HIS A 133 7.16 3.27 16.77
CA HIS A 133 8.44 2.87 17.37
C HIS A 133 9.63 3.61 16.74
N GLU A 134 9.65 3.73 15.43
CA GLU A 134 10.69 4.44 14.65
C GLU A 134 10.53 5.98 14.67
N SER A 135 9.55 6.52 15.40
CA SER A 135 9.21 7.95 15.39
C SER A 135 8.79 8.51 14.03
N LEU A 136 8.28 7.67 13.14
CA LEU A 136 7.73 8.01 11.83
C LEU A 136 6.26 8.40 11.96
N LEU A 137 5.99 9.63 12.41
CA LEU A 137 4.65 10.04 12.82
C LEU A 137 3.73 10.48 11.67
N CYS A 138 4.28 10.78 10.50
CA CYS A 138 3.53 11.26 9.33
C CYS A 138 3.56 10.20 8.24
N PHE A 139 2.42 9.91 7.62
CA PHE A 139 2.35 8.86 6.60
C PHE A 139 1.23 9.09 5.59
N ASN A 140 1.39 8.46 4.43
CA ASN A 140 0.34 8.31 3.43
C ASN A 140 -0.01 6.84 3.25
N VAL A 141 -1.30 6.56 3.04
CA VAL A 141 -1.78 5.24 2.60
C VAL A 141 -2.57 5.42 1.33
N ILE A 142 -2.40 4.51 0.40
CA ILE A 142 -3.24 4.39 -0.79
C ILE A 142 -3.66 2.93 -0.98
N LEU A 143 -4.96 2.69 -1.22
CA LEU A 143 -5.49 1.40 -1.66
C LEU A 143 -5.92 1.55 -3.11
N ILE A 144 -5.28 0.78 -3.99
CA ILE A 144 -5.43 0.84 -5.45
C ILE A 144 -6.33 -0.30 -5.90
N SER A 145 -7.32 0.03 -6.71
CA SER A 145 -8.34 -0.88 -7.23
C SER A 145 -8.34 -0.88 -8.75
N GLY A 146 -8.64 -2.03 -9.33
CA GLY A 146 -9.14 -2.10 -10.69
C GLY A 146 -10.56 -1.53 -10.81
N PRO A 147 -11.15 -1.55 -12.03
CA PRO A 147 -12.48 -1.03 -12.28
C PRO A 147 -13.55 -1.83 -11.53
N LEU A 148 -14.59 -1.14 -11.04
CA LEU A 148 -15.66 -1.73 -10.23
C LEU A 148 -16.65 -2.58 -11.06
N ASP A 149 -16.68 -2.39 -12.37
CA ASP A 149 -17.66 -2.99 -13.29
C ASP A 149 -17.29 -4.41 -13.76
N ARG A 150 -16.07 -4.86 -13.49
CA ARG A 150 -15.58 -6.19 -13.92
C ARG A 150 -14.42 -6.71 -13.09
N HIS A 151 -14.27 -8.03 -13.10
CA HIS A 151 -13.07 -8.70 -12.59
C HIS A 151 -11.95 -8.69 -13.63
N LEU A 152 -10.69 -8.54 -13.19
CA LEU A 152 -9.50 -8.59 -14.03
C LEU A 152 -8.57 -9.70 -13.54
N GLU A 153 -8.36 -10.73 -14.34
CA GLU A 153 -7.49 -11.88 -14.01
C GLU A 153 -6.01 -11.48 -13.85
N TYR A 154 -5.63 -10.33 -14.35
CA TYR A 154 -4.25 -9.85 -14.37
C TYR A 154 -3.93 -8.79 -13.33
N PHE A 155 -4.91 -8.40 -12.49
CA PHE A 155 -4.73 -7.33 -11.53
C PHE A 155 -5.25 -7.71 -10.15
N ASP A 156 -4.46 -7.42 -9.10
CA ASP A 156 -4.87 -7.57 -7.73
C ASP A 156 -4.92 -6.22 -7.01
N VAL A 157 -5.97 -6.02 -6.19
CA VAL A 157 -6.06 -4.87 -5.28
C VAL A 157 -4.80 -4.84 -4.43
N ASN A 158 -4.18 -3.67 -4.35
CA ASN A 158 -2.98 -3.51 -3.54
C ASN A 158 -3.01 -2.22 -2.75
N LEU A 159 -2.37 -2.25 -1.60
CA LEU A 159 -2.22 -1.12 -0.70
C LEU A 159 -0.74 -0.77 -0.59
N ARG A 160 -0.46 0.53 -0.52
CA ARG A 160 0.86 1.02 -0.15
C ARG A 160 0.73 1.98 1.02
N ILE A 161 1.65 1.87 1.95
CA ILE A 161 1.83 2.82 3.05
C ILE A 161 3.29 3.27 3.04
N MET A 162 3.51 4.56 3.19
CA MET A 162 4.85 5.13 3.30
C MET A 162 4.87 6.20 4.38
N ALA A 163 5.95 6.26 5.15
CA ALA A 163 6.19 7.36 6.06
C ALA A 163 6.70 8.58 5.28
N ARG A 164 6.45 9.76 5.84
CA ARG A 164 6.93 11.03 5.33
C ARG A 164 7.92 11.65 6.30
N PRO A 165 8.89 12.42 5.82
CA PRO A 165 9.75 13.20 6.71
C PRO A 165 8.91 14.04 7.65
N GLY A 166 9.15 13.89 8.96
CA GLY A 166 8.41 14.62 9.99
C GLY A 166 8.91 16.07 10.14
N LEU A 167 8.23 16.80 11.03
CA LEU A 167 8.66 18.17 11.42
C LEU A 167 9.95 18.17 12.25
N GLN A 168 10.46 17.01 12.65
CA GLN A 168 11.66 16.87 13.46
C GLN A 168 12.91 16.91 12.56
N GLY A 169 13.62 18.01 12.65
CA GLY A 169 14.89 18.19 12.00
C GLY A 169 14.85 19.17 10.83
N ILE A 170 15.83 20.02 10.81
CA ILE A 170 16.00 21.04 9.80
C ILE A 170 16.31 20.36 8.46
N GLY A 171 15.38 20.44 7.50
CA GLY A 171 15.72 20.42 6.11
C GLY A 171 15.68 19.10 5.35
N PHE A 172 15.13 17.99 5.89
CA PHE A 172 14.86 16.81 5.08
C PHE A 172 13.44 16.81 4.54
N THR A 173 13.30 16.73 3.22
CA THR A 173 12.02 16.59 2.53
C THR A 173 12.14 15.57 1.40
N ASP A 174 11.10 14.78 1.19
CA ASP A 174 10.94 13.90 0.03
C ASP A 174 10.30 14.64 -1.16
N ALA A 175 10.02 15.94 -0.99
CA ALA A 175 9.46 16.84 -1.98
C ALA A 175 10.57 17.64 -2.67
N TRP A 176 11.23 17.08 -3.69
CA TRP A 176 12.31 17.71 -4.44
C TRP A 176 12.19 17.45 -5.96
N ALA A 177 13.11 17.96 -6.74
CA ALA A 177 12.97 18.02 -8.19
C ALA A 177 12.75 16.66 -8.87
N LEU A 178 13.47 15.62 -8.46
CA LEU A 178 13.43 14.31 -9.12
C LEU A 178 12.01 13.68 -9.06
N PRO A 179 11.39 13.48 -7.86
CA PRO A 179 10.04 12.91 -7.80
C PRO A 179 8.96 13.83 -8.36
N TYR A 180 9.15 15.16 -8.36
CA TYR A 180 8.16 16.08 -8.88
C TYR A 180 8.17 16.21 -10.40
N PHE A 181 9.36 16.32 -11.00
CA PHE A 181 9.46 16.60 -12.43
C PHE A 181 9.67 15.35 -13.27
N LEU A 182 10.36 14.33 -12.72
CA LEU A 182 10.69 13.11 -13.45
C LEU A 182 9.84 11.92 -13.03
N TRP A 183 9.06 12.06 -11.94
CA TRP A 183 8.23 11.01 -11.37
C TRP A 183 9.03 9.78 -10.93
N ASP A 184 10.30 10.01 -10.67
CA ASP A 184 11.24 8.99 -10.26
C ASP A 184 11.44 9.07 -8.75
N GLY A 185 11.33 7.94 -8.08
CA GLY A 185 11.50 7.83 -6.64
C GLY A 185 12.93 7.44 -6.30
N GLU A 186 13.30 7.65 -5.05
CA GLU A 186 14.56 7.21 -4.50
C GLU A 186 14.30 6.33 -3.27
N ALA A 187 14.92 5.15 -3.24
CA ALA A 187 14.93 4.31 -2.06
C ALA A 187 15.93 4.88 -1.04
N VAL A 188 15.43 5.24 0.15
CA VAL A 188 16.26 5.83 1.21
C VAL A 188 17.08 4.76 1.93
N GLU A 189 16.60 3.52 1.93
CA GLU A 189 17.28 2.36 2.51
C GLU A 189 17.04 1.10 1.66
N GLU A 190 17.86 0.09 1.84
CA GLU A 190 17.69 -1.20 1.18
C GLU A 190 16.40 -1.88 1.67
N PRO A 191 15.52 -2.33 0.75
CA PRO A 191 14.24 -2.96 1.12
C PRO A 191 14.39 -4.15 2.07
N GLU A 192 15.45 -4.93 1.93
CA GLU A 192 15.75 -6.08 2.78
C GLU A 192 16.04 -5.66 4.23
N LYS A 193 16.79 -4.57 4.43
CA LYS A 193 17.09 -4.01 5.76
C LYS A 193 15.83 -3.47 6.44
N LEU A 194 14.98 -2.79 5.68
CA LEU A 194 13.68 -2.36 6.19
C LEU A 194 12.82 -3.55 6.61
N ALA A 195 12.77 -4.59 5.78
CA ALA A 195 12.00 -5.81 6.09
C ALA A 195 12.53 -6.51 7.34
N GLU A 196 13.84 -6.59 7.53
CA GLU A 196 14.48 -7.14 8.73
C GLU A 196 14.08 -6.37 9.99
N ARG A 197 14.13 -5.04 9.96
CA ARG A 197 13.74 -4.19 11.09
C ARG A 197 12.25 -4.37 11.45
N ILE A 198 11.37 -4.41 10.45
CA ILE A 198 9.93 -4.64 10.68
C ILE A 198 9.71 -6.01 11.33
N LYS A 199 10.31 -7.06 10.81
CA LYS A 199 10.18 -8.43 11.37
C LYS A 199 10.69 -8.51 12.81
N THR A 200 11.83 -7.91 13.10
CA THR A 200 12.40 -7.86 14.45
C THR A 200 11.42 -7.19 15.41
N PHE A 201 10.94 -6.00 15.06
CA PHE A 201 9.95 -5.29 15.86
C PHE A 201 8.68 -6.12 16.11
N LEU A 202 8.11 -6.72 15.06
CA LEU A 202 6.88 -7.51 15.20
C LEU A 202 7.06 -8.72 16.10
N SER A 203 8.22 -9.39 16.05
CA SER A 203 8.53 -10.52 16.93
C SER A 203 8.67 -10.10 18.41
N GLU A 204 9.21 -8.93 18.68
CA GLU A 204 9.33 -8.36 20.02
C GLU A 204 7.97 -7.92 20.58
N ASP A 205 7.13 -7.25 19.77
CA ASP A 205 5.76 -6.83 20.14
C ASP A 205 4.88 -8.05 20.52
N GLU A 206 4.95 -9.13 19.74
CA GLU A 206 4.25 -10.37 20.06
C GLU A 206 4.72 -11.04 21.36
N ASN A 207 6.03 -11.05 21.63
CA ASN A 207 6.59 -11.61 22.85
C ASN A 207 6.18 -10.79 24.08
N THR A 208 6.17 -9.48 23.98
CA THR A 208 5.71 -8.56 25.04
C THR A 208 4.24 -8.81 25.37
N LEU A 209 3.38 -8.95 24.36
CA LEU A 209 1.96 -9.25 24.56
C LEU A 209 1.71 -10.62 25.22
N LYS A 210 2.53 -11.65 24.91
CA LYS A 210 2.43 -12.99 25.52
C LYS A 210 2.96 -13.05 26.95
N SER A 211 3.92 -12.20 27.32
CA SER A 211 4.49 -12.14 28.67
C SER A 211 3.62 -11.39 29.69
N GLY A 212 2.59 -10.69 29.23
CA GLY A 212 1.63 -10.02 30.13
C GLY A 212 2.18 -8.78 30.86
N ILE A 213 3.26 -8.18 30.36
CA ILE A 213 3.86 -6.95 30.88
C ILE A 213 3.33 -5.75 30.09
#